data_9504a11a1dcaf44a608968a2b98c30e5
#
_entry.id   9504a11a1dcaf44a608968a2b98c30e5
#
_cell.length_a   1.000
_cell.length_b   1.000
_cell.length_c   1.000
_cell.angle_alpha   90.00
_cell.angle_beta   90.00
_cell.angle_gamma   90.00
#
_symmetry.space_group_name_H-M   'P 1'
#
loop_
_entity.id
_entity.type
_entity.pdbx_description
1 polymer ?
#
loop_
_entity_poly.entity_id
_entity_poly.type
_entity_poly.pdbx_seq_one_letter_code
_entity_poly.pdbx_strand_id
1 'polypeptide(L)'
;MTDITTKPDAAGTDLYALQLSLQREVNSRIAANAKDEGSRPQAFLVCDFEYLFRRDAHDAWCYVRGAECDDRGSVKVPKIKWPFHTIAAVSWMIMQFDGHSAIPHIEPPVVMTLADHDEIDILRALFAALDALGETGRMVTWGGEVRDLAVLRFKACRYGLPMPLHLHDTSPYARERIDLCRAVTVQADPVHLDEYAAGAGIPSKPSPAKEIGKLVEAGEFDLVHDHVLADVLTTSIIAMRWLAAKGEISCDRGRGAMAVSDVSAAAFPDSKFLAGNFRPWARDELRRSRLAGRVYRIEEIA
;
A
#
# COMPACT_ATOMS: atom_id res chain seq x y z
N MET A 1 52.84 -41.13 6.08
CA MET A 1 51.46 -41.32 6.61
C MET A 1 51.24 -40.18 7.59
N THR A 2 50.64 -39.12 7.10
CA THR A 2 50.30 -37.92 7.89
C THR A 2 48.80 -37.92 8.10
N ASP A 3 48.44 -38.06 9.34
CA ASP A 3 47.06 -38.11 9.85
C ASP A 3 46.46 -36.69 9.80
N ILE A 4 45.44 -36.52 8.93
CA ILE A 4 44.71 -35.26 8.85
C ILE A 4 43.43 -35.42 9.69
N THR A 5 43.53 -35.08 10.97
CA THR A 5 42.35 -34.89 11.82
C THR A 5 41.67 -33.59 11.45
N THR A 6 40.59 -33.65 10.68
CA THR A 6 39.70 -32.54 10.42
C THR A 6 38.95 -32.18 11.72
N LYS A 7 39.19 -30.97 12.24
CA LYS A 7 38.36 -30.37 13.28
C LYS A 7 36.96 -30.11 12.73
N PRO A 8 35.87 -30.38 13.47
CA PRO A 8 34.54 -30.00 13.04
C PRO A 8 34.36 -28.46 13.05
N ASP A 9 33.74 -27.98 12.01
CA ASP A 9 33.47 -26.60 11.72
C ASP A 9 32.64 -25.96 12.85
N ALA A 10 33.24 -25.01 13.59
CA ALA A 10 32.60 -24.22 14.65
C ALA A 10 31.63 -23.15 14.10
N ALA A 11 31.54 -22.99 12.77
CA ALA A 11 30.74 -21.92 12.15
C ALA A 11 29.21 -22.20 12.13
N GLY A 12 28.80 -23.47 12.18
CA GLY A 12 27.36 -23.81 12.10
C GLY A 12 26.59 -23.55 13.40
N THR A 13 27.27 -23.65 14.54
CA THR A 13 26.65 -23.48 15.87
C THR A 13 26.41 -22.03 16.22
N ASP A 14 27.20 -21.13 15.65
CA ASP A 14 27.15 -19.68 15.94
C ASP A 14 25.98 -19.00 15.20
N LEU A 15 25.68 -19.39 13.98
CA LEU A 15 24.57 -18.86 13.18
C LEU A 15 23.21 -19.19 13.79
N TYR A 16 23.02 -20.40 14.30
CA TYR A 16 21.76 -20.80 14.95
C TYR A 16 21.57 -20.08 16.30
N ALA A 17 22.63 -19.96 17.09
CA ALA A 17 22.61 -19.20 18.33
C ALA A 17 22.34 -17.71 18.09
N LEU A 18 22.93 -17.13 17.04
CA LEU A 18 22.67 -15.76 16.61
C LEU A 18 21.22 -15.57 16.18
N GLN A 19 20.66 -16.49 15.39
CA GLN A 19 19.28 -16.45 14.93
C GLN A 19 18.29 -16.53 16.10
N LEU A 20 18.53 -17.41 17.08
CA LEU A 20 17.73 -17.50 18.31
C LEU A 20 17.85 -16.23 19.16
N SER A 21 19.03 -15.64 19.24
CA SER A 21 19.27 -14.39 19.97
C SER A 21 18.50 -13.23 19.34
N LEU A 22 18.58 -13.09 18.01
CA LEU A 22 17.82 -12.08 17.25
C LEU A 22 16.30 -12.28 17.40
N GLN A 23 15.84 -13.52 17.35
CA GLN A 23 14.42 -13.84 17.55
C GLN A 23 13.94 -13.45 18.96
N ARG A 24 14.75 -13.69 19.99
CA ARG A 24 14.46 -13.29 21.38
C ARG A 24 14.47 -11.78 21.54
N GLU A 25 15.40 -11.09 20.91
CA GLU A 25 15.49 -9.64 20.94
C GLU A 25 14.28 -8.99 20.23
N VAL A 26 13.90 -9.49 19.06
CA VAL A 26 12.70 -9.06 18.34
C VAL A 26 11.44 -9.29 19.19
N ASN A 27 11.29 -10.47 19.77
CA ASN A 27 10.16 -10.79 20.63
C ASN A 27 10.14 -9.93 21.90
N SER A 28 11.32 -9.63 22.47
CA SER A 28 11.45 -8.72 23.64
C SER A 28 11.07 -7.29 23.30
N ARG A 29 11.47 -6.79 22.12
CA ARG A 29 11.09 -5.45 21.63
C ARG A 29 9.60 -5.37 21.36
N ILE A 30 9.02 -6.39 20.72
CA ILE A 30 7.56 -6.49 20.50
C ILE A 30 6.82 -6.47 21.84
N ALA A 31 7.29 -7.24 22.83
CA ALA A 31 6.66 -7.29 24.16
C ALA A 31 6.86 -5.98 24.96
N ALA A 32 7.98 -5.28 24.77
CA ALA A 32 8.24 -3.99 25.41
C ALA A 32 7.38 -2.89 24.78
N ASN A 33 7.29 -2.83 23.45
CA ASN A 33 6.43 -1.89 22.74
C ASN A 33 4.95 -2.14 23.05
N ALA A 34 4.51 -3.39 23.13
CA ALA A 34 3.16 -3.76 23.53
C ALA A 34 2.81 -3.37 24.98
N LYS A 35 3.82 -3.19 25.86
CA LYS A 35 3.61 -2.72 27.24
C LYS A 35 3.57 -1.20 27.34
N ASP A 36 4.31 -0.48 26.51
CA ASP A 36 4.48 0.97 26.63
C ASP A 36 3.46 1.75 25.78
N GLU A 37 3.07 1.22 24.63
CA GLU A 37 1.97 1.73 23.81
C GLU A 37 0.65 1.01 24.09
N GLY A 38 0.56 0.34 25.23
CA GLY A 38 -0.52 -0.52 25.64
C GLY A 38 -1.89 -0.02 25.21
N SER A 39 -2.39 -0.56 24.12
CA SER A 39 -3.78 -0.60 23.74
C SER A 39 -4.44 0.69 23.26
N ARG A 40 -3.73 1.65 22.72
CA ARG A 40 -4.45 2.66 21.91
C ARG A 40 -4.82 2.04 20.58
N PRO A 41 -6.10 1.98 20.25
CA PRO A 41 -6.52 1.54 18.93
C PRO A 41 -5.78 2.34 17.86
N GLN A 42 -5.21 1.66 16.86
CA GLN A 42 -4.58 2.30 15.71
C GLN A 42 -5.45 2.08 14.48
N ALA A 43 -5.71 3.13 13.75
CA ALA A 43 -6.46 3.07 12.51
C ALA A 43 -5.59 3.54 11.34
N PHE A 44 -5.71 2.84 10.20
CA PHE A 44 -4.99 3.17 8.98
C PHE A 44 -5.97 3.20 7.83
N LEU A 45 -6.01 4.31 7.11
CA LEU A 45 -6.70 4.41 5.83
C LEU A 45 -5.67 4.24 4.72
N VAL A 46 -5.71 3.10 4.06
CA VAL A 46 -4.88 2.83 2.87
C VAL A 46 -5.62 3.32 1.65
N CYS A 47 -5.00 4.13 0.80
CA CYS A 47 -5.64 4.64 -0.40
C CYS A 47 -4.70 4.69 -1.61
N ASP A 48 -5.30 4.66 -2.80
CA ASP A 48 -4.65 4.82 -4.08
C ASP A 48 -5.53 5.61 -5.06
N PHE A 49 -4.92 6.23 -6.08
CA PHE A 49 -5.56 7.17 -6.98
C PHE A 49 -5.19 6.92 -8.44
N GLU A 50 -6.20 7.05 -9.31
CA GLU A 50 -5.99 7.07 -10.75
C GLU A 50 -6.41 8.42 -11.34
N TYR A 51 -5.70 8.86 -12.39
CA TYR A 51 -5.81 10.22 -12.91
C TYR A 51 -6.15 10.28 -14.39
N LEU A 52 -7.05 11.20 -14.72
CA LEU A 52 -7.26 11.72 -16.07
C LEU A 52 -6.43 13.00 -16.26
N PHE A 53 -5.83 13.16 -17.44
CA PHE A 53 -5.05 14.35 -17.77
C PHE A 53 -5.91 15.39 -18.47
N ARG A 54 -5.93 16.61 -17.95
CA ARG A 54 -6.57 17.77 -18.58
C ARG A 54 -5.67 18.31 -19.68
N ARG A 55 -5.68 17.64 -20.83
CA ARG A 55 -4.85 17.97 -21.99
C ARG A 55 -5.17 19.35 -22.53
N ASP A 56 -6.47 19.70 -22.64
CA ASP A 56 -6.98 21.00 -23.05
C ASP A 56 -6.37 22.17 -22.26
N ALA A 57 -6.40 22.05 -20.93
CA ALA A 57 -5.82 23.06 -20.04
C ALA A 57 -4.28 23.11 -20.12
N HIS A 58 -3.65 21.96 -20.29
CA HIS A 58 -2.20 21.90 -20.49
C HIS A 58 -1.78 22.51 -21.80
N ASP A 59 -2.49 22.23 -22.89
CA ASP A 59 -2.21 22.78 -24.22
C ASP A 59 -2.42 24.30 -24.26
N ALA A 60 -3.48 24.80 -23.61
CA ALA A 60 -3.70 26.25 -23.46
C ALA A 60 -2.55 26.91 -22.68
N TRP A 61 -2.06 26.24 -21.59
CA TRP A 61 -0.90 26.73 -20.86
C TRP A 61 0.39 26.72 -21.70
N CYS A 62 0.64 25.67 -22.48
CA CYS A 62 1.78 25.58 -23.39
C CYS A 62 1.73 26.70 -24.44
N TYR A 63 0.55 26.97 -25.01
CA TYR A 63 0.36 28.03 -26.00
C TYR A 63 0.72 29.42 -25.45
N VAL A 64 0.25 29.75 -24.23
CA VAL A 64 0.55 31.03 -23.58
C VAL A 64 2.04 31.19 -23.26
N ARG A 65 2.70 30.10 -22.91
CA ARG A 65 4.14 30.10 -22.55
C ARG A 65 5.07 30.22 -23.75
N GLY A 66 4.57 29.97 -24.94
CA GLY A 66 5.38 29.80 -26.16
C GLY A 66 5.98 28.38 -26.26
N ALA A 67 5.99 27.86 -27.46
CA ALA A 67 6.56 26.54 -27.70
C ALA A 67 8.10 26.61 -27.64
N GLU A 68 8.70 25.86 -26.73
CA GLU A 68 10.13 25.59 -26.77
C GLU A 68 10.39 24.59 -27.94
N CYS A 69 11.22 24.95 -28.91
CA CYS A 69 11.68 24.04 -29.91
C CYS A 69 12.97 23.34 -29.43
N ASP A 70 13.11 22.08 -29.75
CA ASP A 70 14.39 21.39 -29.57
C ASP A 70 15.42 21.86 -30.63
N ASP A 71 16.69 21.44 -30.51
CA ASP A 71 17.78 21.80 -31.40
C ASP A 71 17.54 21.36 -32.85
N ARG A 72 16.49 20.60 -33.15
CA ARG A 72 16.05 20.13 -34.46
C ARG A 72 14.81 20.85 -34.98
N GLY A 73 14.34 21.89 -34.25
CA GLY A 73 13.15 22.65 -34.60
C GLY A 73 11.82 21.95 -34.32
N SER A 74 11.84 20.81 -33.62
CA SER A 74 10.62 20.13 -33.21
C SER A 74 10.06 20.75 -31.95
N VAL A 75 8.72 20.92 -31.85
CA VAL A 75 8.05 21.44 -30.67
C VAL A 75 8.18 20.45 -29.53
N LYS A 76 8.89 20.84 -28.47
CA LYS A 76 9.02 20.04 -27.25
C LYS A 76 7.82 20.27 -26.36
N VAL A 77 6.84 19.38 -26.42
CA VAL A 77 5.67 19.42 -25.52
C VAL A 77 6.10 19.01 -24.11
N PRO A 78 5.97 19.89 -23.11
CA PRO A 78 6.31 19.58 -21.73
C PRO A 78 5.46 18.41 -21.20
N LYS A 79 6.04 17.58 -20.34
CA LYS A 79 5.28 16.53 -19.64
C LYS A 79 4.16 17.15 -18.80
N ILE A 80 2.95 16.59 -18.92
CA ILE A 80 1.80 16.99 -18.10
C ILE A 80 2.12 16.73 -16.62
N LYS A 81 2.08 17.79 -15.81
CA LYS A 81 2.37 17.72 -14.37
C LYS A 81 1.07 17.70 -13.55
N TRP A 82 1.21 17.37 -12.28
CA TRP A 82 0.12 17.16 -11.33
C TRP A 82 -0.96 18.27 -11.26
N PRO A 83 -0.74 19.58 -11.53
CA PRO A 83 -1.83 20.57 -11.54
C PRO A 83 -2.89 20.34 -12.64
N PHE A 84 -2.50 19.57 -13.68
CA PHE A 84 -3.38 19.20 -14.79
C PHE A 84 -4.00 17.80 -14.62
N HIS A 85 -3.90 17.21 -13.43
CA HIS A 85 -4.54 15.94 -13.13
C HIS A 85 -5.94 16.17 -12.58
N THR A 86 -6.89 15.34 -13.01
CA THR A 86 -8.22 15.17 -12.41
C THR A 86 -8.25 13.78 -11.78
N ILE A 87 -8.75 13.65 -10.56
CA ILE A 87 -8.92 12.36 -9.91
C ILE A 87 -10.03 11.62 -10.65
N ALA A 88 -9.67 10.57 -11.37
CA ALA A 88 -10.60 9.76 -12.15
C ALA A 88 -11.20 8.62 -11.35
N ALA A 89 -10.40 8.07 -10.44
CA ALA A 89 -10.82 7.06 -9.49
C ALA A 89 -10.00 7.18 -8.20
N VAL A 90 -10.60 6.77 -7.10
CA VAL A 90 -9.95 6.56 -5.81
C VAL A 90 -10.49 5.29 -5.19
N SER A 91 -9.62 4.57 -4.51
CA SER A 91 -10.03 3.51 -3.59
C SER A 91 -9.40 3.73 -2.22
N TRP A 92 -10.10 3.32 -1.17
CA TRP A 92 -9.52 3.27 0.16
C TRP A 92 -10.10 2.12 0.99
N MET A 93 -9.33 1.69 1.98
CA MET A 93 -9.73 0.71 2.98
C MET A 93 -9.25 1.14 4.37
N ILE A 94 -10.11 1.01 5.37
CA ILE A 94 -9.76 1.29 6.76
C ILE A 94 -9.46 -0.02 7.48
N MET A 95 -8.30 -0.07 8.13
CA MET A 95 -7.85 -1.17 8.97
C MET A 95 -7.67 -0.67 10.40
N GLN A 96 -8.29 -1.34 11.37
CA GLN A 96 -8.21 -0.99 12.78
C GLN A 96 -7.56 -2.13 13.58
N PHE A 97 -6.63 -1.77 14.45
CA PHE A 97 -5.90 -2.68 15.32
C PHE A 97 -6.14 -2.28 16.78
N ASP A 98 -6.69 -3.16 17.58
CA ASP A 98 -7.03 -2.91 18.98
C ASP A 98 -5.89 -3.26 19.96
N GLY A 99 -4.78 -3.76 19.45
CA GLY A 99 -3.63 -4.21 20.25
C GLY A 99 -3.83 -5.57 20.96
N HIS A 100 -5.05 -6.11 20.99
CA HIS A 100 -5.37 -7.36 21.67
C HIS A 100 -5.57 -8.52 20.68
N SER A 101 -6.06 -8.22 19.50
CA SER A 101 -6.29 -9.18 18.41
C SER A 101 -5.14 -9.17 17.40
N ALA A 102 -4.70 -10.36 17.00
CA ALA A 102 -3.81 -10.49 15.86
C ALA A 102 -4.55 -10.45 14.51
N ILE A 103 -5.86 -10.19 14.53
CA ILE A 103 -6.69 -10.03 13.32
C ILE A 103 -7.24 -8.62 13.36
N PRO A 104 -6.92 -7.77 12.37
CA PRO A 104 -7.48 -6.43 12.29
C PRO A 104 -8.99 -6.45 12.05
N HIS A 105 -9.69 -5.45 12.56
CA HIS A 105 -11.01 -5.10 12.04
C HIS A 105 -10.82 -4.36 10.72
N ILE A 106 -11.46 -4.85 9.65
CA ILE A 106 -11.37 -4.29 8.30
C ILE A 106 -12.75 -3.74 7.93
N GLU A 107 -12.81 -2.47 7.57
CA GLU A 107 -14.01 -1.91 6.96
C GLU A 107 -14.09 -2.29 5.47
N PRO A 108 -15.29 -2.44 4.90
CA PRO A 108 -15.42 -2.68 3.46
C PRO A 108 -14.66 -1.62 2.66
N PRO A 109 -13.84 -2.03 1.68
CA PRO A 109 -13.17 -1.06 0.82
C PRO A 109 -14.19 -0.26 0.02
N VAL A 110 -13.87 1.00 -0.21
CA VAL A 110 -14.65 1.92 -1.03
C VAL A 110 -13.89 2.17 -2.33
N VAL A 111 -14.62 2.18 -3.44
CA VAL A 111 -14.11 2.63 -4.74
C VAL A 111 -15.08 3.67 -5.28
N MET A 112 -14.55 4.81 -5.71
CA MET A 112 -15.31 5.87 -6.35
C MET A 112 -14.65 6.26 -7.68
N THR A 113 -15.44 6.43 -8.72
CA THR A 113 -14.97 6.77 -10.07
C THR A 113 -15.75 7.94 -10.65
N LEU A 114 -15.21 8.58 -11.70
CA LEU A 114 -15.91 9.61 -12.45
C LEU A 114 -17.10 9.07 -13.27
N ALA A 115 -17.34 7.76 -13.31
CA ALA A 115 -18.54 7.19 -13.91
C ALA A 115 -19.80 7.56 -13.11
N ASP A 116 -19.70 7.56 -11.78
CA ASP A 116 -20.84 7.69 -10.87
C ASP A 116 -20.79 8.95 -10.00
N HIS A 117 -19.64 9.61 -9.93
CA HIS A 117 -19.39 10.74 -9.02
C HIS A 117 -18.61 11.86 -9.72
N ASP A 118 -18.79 13.11 -9.29
CA ASP A 118 -17.89 14.16 -9.71
C ASP A 118 -16.61 14.20 -8.83
N GLU A 119 -15.58 14.91 -9.28
CA GLU A 119 -14.29 14.99 -8.57
C GLU A 119 -14.44 15.60 -7.16
N ILE A 120 -15.41 16.50 -6.97
CA ILE A 120 -15.66 17.16 -5.67
C ILE A 120 -16.27 16.15 -4.69
N ASP A 121 -17.20 15.33 -5.14
CA ASP A 121 -17.83 14.30 -4.30
C ASP A 121 -16.85 13.21 -3.90
N ILE A 122 -15.98 12.80 -4.82
CA ILE A 122 -14.85 11.88 -4.53
C ILE A 122 -13.97 12.48 -3.42
N LEU A 123 -13.58 13.75 -3.54
CA LEU A 123 -12.73 14.40 -2.54
C LEU A 123 -13.43 14.55 -1.19
N ARG A 124 -14.71 14.95 -1.16
CA ARG A 124 -15.49 15.07 0.07
C ARG A 124 -15.61 13.74 0.80
N ALA A 125 -15.88 12.67 0.08
CA ALA A 125 -16.00 11.34 0.67
C ALA A 125 -14.68 10.87 1.27
N LEU A 126 -13.57 11.01 0.54
CA LEU A 126 -12.24 10.66 1.06
C LEU A 126 -11.84 11.53 2.26
N PHE A 127 -12.08 12.84 2.22
CA PHE A 127 -11.74 13.74 3.31
C PHE A 127 -12.57 13.42 4.55
N ALA A 128 -13.86 13.13 4.40
CA ALA A 128 -14.70 12.68 5.50
C ALA A 128 -14.21 11.35 6.11
N ALA A 129 -13.75 10.40 5.28
CA ALA A 129 -13.16 9.16 5.78
C ALA A 129 -11.84 9.39 6.53
N LEU A 130 -10.99 10.31 6.06
CA LEU A 130 -9.77 10.70 6.77
C LEU A 130 -10.08 11.40 8.10
N ASP A 131 -11.01 12.33 8.13
CA ASP A 131 -11.43 13.02 9.37
C ASP A 131 -12.02 12.05 10.40
N ALA A 132 -12.73 11.01 9.94
CA ALA A 132 -13.29 9.97 10.80
C ALA A 132 -12.23 9.10 11.49
N LEU A 133 -11.00 9.03 10.97
CA LEU A 133 -9.90 8.32 11.64
C LEU A 133 -9.47 8.99 12.95
N GLY A 134 -9.77 10.29 13.11
CA GLY A 134 -9.33 11.08 14.25
C GLY A 134 -7.81 11.36 14.26
N GLU A 135 -7.33 11.96 15.36
CA GLU A 135 -5.95 12.45 15.46
C GLU A 135 -4.87 11.36 15.48
N THR A 136 -5.24 10.14 15.84
CA THR A 136 -4.29 9.00 15.92
C THR A 136 -4.29 8.12 14.68
N GLY A 137 -5.26 8.32 13.79
CA GLY A 137 -5.33 7.58 12.54
C GLY A 137 -4.29 8.05 11.53
N ARG A 138 -3.86 7.17 10.66
CA ARG A 138 -2.83 7.46 9.66
C ARG A 138 -3.28 7.11 8.25
N MET A 139 -3.04 8.03 7.32
CA MET A 139 -3.18 7.78 5.88
C MET A 139 -1.98 6.99 5.37
N VAL A 140 -2.20 5.96 4.56
CA VAL A 140 -1.16 5.10 4.00
C VAL A 140 -1.28 5.07 2.48
N THR A 141 -0.15 5.30 1.80
CA THR A 141 -0.08 5.28 0.33
C THR A 141 1.16 4.51 -0.14
N TRP A 142 1.22 4.22 -1.43
CA TRP A 142 2.44 3.77 -2.10
C TRP A 142 2.94 4.86 -3.06
N GLY A 143 3.96 5.61 -2.66
CA GLY A 143 4.53 6.69 -3.46
C GLY A 143 3.68 7.97 -3.53
N GLY A 144 2.68 8.13 -2.64
CA GLY A 144 1.74 9.26 -2.65
C GLY A 144 2.40 10.61 -2.37
N GLU A 145 3.52 10.65 -1.64
CA GLU A 145 4.28 11.90 -1.40
C GLU A 145 4.81 12.54 -2.69
N VAL A 146 4.98 11.76 -3.75
CA VAL A 146 5.51 12.27 -5.03
C VAL A 146 4.45 13.02 -5.84
N ARG A 147 3.17 12.60 -5.75
CA ARG A 147 2.11 13.11 -6.61
C ARG A 147 0.78 13.33 -5.88
N ASP A 148 0.28 12.32 -5.23
CA ASP A 148 -1.11 12.27 -4.78
C ASP A 148 -1.42 13.34 -3.76
N LEU A 149 -0.53 13.55 -2.80
CA LEU A 149 -0.69 14.61 -1.79
C LEU A 149 -0.64 16.01 -2.39
N ALA A 150 0.17 16.22 -3.44
CA ALA A 150 0.20 17.49 -4.15
C ALA A 150 -1.12 17.74 -4.88
N VAL A 151 -1.68 16.69 -5.52
CA VAL A 151 -3.01 16.79 -6.17
C VAL A 151 -4.09 17.05 -5.15
N LEU A 152 -4.15 16.29 -4.04
CA LEU A 152 -5.17 16.46 -3.01
C LEU A 152 -5.18 17.88 -2.41
N ARG A 153 -4.01 18.40 -2.04
CA ARG A 153 -3.87 19.78 -1.54
C ARG A 153 -4.29 20.82 -2.58
N PHE A 154 -3.86 20.66 -3.81
CA PHE A 154 -4.24 21.56 -4.91
C PHE A 154 -5.75 21.56 -5.15
N LYS A 155 -6.37 20.38 -5.16
CA LYS A 155 -7.82 20.24 -5.35
C LYS A 155 -8.61 20.79 -4.17
N ALA A 156 -8.16 20.58 -2.94
CA ALA A 156 -8.75 21.19 -1.76
C ALA A 156 -8.77 22.72 -1.88
N CYS A 157 -7.61 23.33 -2.23
CA CYS A 157 -7.53 24.79 -2.46
C CYS A 157 -8.43 25.24 -3.62
N ARG A 158 -8.42 24.50 -4.73
CA ARG A 158 -9.21 24.84 -5.93
C ARG A 158 -10.72 24.84 -5.66
N TYR A 159 -11.20 23.90 -4.86
CA TYR A 159 -12.63 23.70 -4.58
C TYR A 159 -13.06 24.33 -3.25
N GLY A 160 -12.15 24.96 -2.50
CA GLY A 160 -12.44 25.55 -1.20
C GLY A 160 -12.86 24.52 -0.16
N LEU A 161 -12.31 23.30 -0.22
CA LEU A 161 -12.59 22.25 0.73
C LEU A 161 -11.61 22.33 1.91
N PRO A 162 -12.09 22.20 3.17
CA PRO A 162 -11.20 22.01 4.31
C PRO A 162 -10.31 20.76 4.12
N MET A 163 -9.03 20.89 4.40
CA MET A 163 -8.11 19.76 4.33
C MET A 163 -8.18 18.95 5.61
N PRO A 164 -8.23 17.63 5.55
CA PRO A 164 -8.02 16.77 6.71
C PRO A 164 -6.63 16.99 7.34
N LEU A 165 -6.51 16.75 8.64
CA LEU A 165 -5.23 16.85 9.39
C LEU A 165 -4.07 16.14 8.68
N HIS A 166 -4.35 15.00 8.06
CA HIS A 166 -3.40 14.18 7.30
C HIS A 166 -2.69 14.94 6.16
N LEU A 167 -3.25 16.05 5.68
CA LEU A 167 -2.69 16.85 4.59
C LEU A 167 -2.04 18.15 5.07
N HIS A 168 -2.12 18.51 6.38
CA HIS A 168 -1.61 19.79 6.89
C HIS A 168 -0.08 19.84 6.92
N ASP A 169 0.56 18.84 7.56
CA ASP A 169 2.02 18.81 7.61
C ASP A 169 2.59 18.54 6.20
N THR A 170 3.56 19.33 5.80
CA THR A 170 4.26 19.19 4.51
C THR A 170 5.50 18.32 4.59
N SER A 171 5.89 17.92 5.80
CA SER A 171 7.00 16.99 5.98
C SER A 171 6.67 15.62 5.38
N PRO A 172 7.57 15.03 4.59
CA PRO A 172 7.38 13.66 4.11
C PRO A 172 7.54 12.60 5.22
N TYR A 173 7.84 13.05 6.45
CA TYR A 173 7.94 12.23 7.66
C TYR A 173 6.84 12.57 8.67
N ALA A 174 5.77 13.22 8.23
CA ALA A 174 4.60 13.51 9.06
C ALA A 174 4.05 12.24 9.71
N ARG A 175 3.63 12.36 10.96
CA ARG A 175 3.13 11.19 11.73
C ARG A 175 1.77 10.70 11.25
N GLU A 176 1.00 11.60 10.69
CA GLU A 176 -0.37 11.38 10.20
C GLU A 176 -0.41 10.56 8.90
N ARG A 177 0.76 10.31 8.29
CA ARG A 177 0.83 9.58 7.01
C ARG A 177 2.03 8.65 6.95
N ILE A 178 1.90 7.65 6.08
CA ILE A 178 2.96 6.71 5.73
C ILE A 178 2.98 6.57 4.21
N ASP A 179 4.04 7.03 3.56
CA ASP A 179 4.37 6.62 2.20
C ASP A 179 5.21 5.34 2.27
N LEU A 180 4.59 4.20 1.98
CA LEU A 180 5.26 2.90 2.10
C LEU A 180 6.43 2.76 1.14
N CYS A 181 6.31 3.23 -0.11
CA CYS A 181 7.42 3.17 -1.06
C CYS A 181 8.67 3.83 -0.45
N ARG A 182 8.50 5.03 0.08
CA ARG A 182 9.58 5.76 0.73
C ARG A 182 10.06 5.09 2.01
N ALA A 183 9.13 4.57 2.82
CA ALA A 183 9.45 3.92 4.08
C ALA A 183 10.28 2.65 3.90
N VAL A 184 10.06 1.88 2.83
CA VAL A 184 10.79 0.63 2.58
C VAL A 184 12.09 0.85 1.78
N THR A 185 12.16 1.87 0.92
CA THR A 185 13.34 2.12 0.08
C THR A 185 14.42 2.94 0.79
N VAL A 186 14.02 3.87 1.66
CA VAL A 186 14.93 4.81 2.35
C VAL A 186 15.83 5.56 1.35
N GLN A 187 17.00 5.00 1.01
CA GLN A 187 17.97 5.55 0.05
C GLN A 187 18.17 4.64 -1.16
N ALA A 188 17.48 3.50 -1.22
CA ALA A 188 17.50 2.66 -2.42
C ALA A 188 16.66 3.30 -3.55
N ASP A 189 16.82 2.80 -4.76
CA ASP A 189 15.99 3.23 -5.88
C ASP A 189 14.52 2.92 -5.61
N PRO A 190 13.61 3.89 -5.84
CA PRO A 190 12.18 3.66 -5.71
C PRO A 190 11.71 2.58 -6.69
N VAL A 191 10.88 1.66 -6.20
CA VAL A 191 10.30 0.58 -7.02
C VAL A 191 8.80 0.79 -7.20
N HIS A 192 8.25 0.28 -8.29
CA HIS A 192 6.80 0.26 -8.49
C HIS A 192 6.12 -0.72 -7.54
N LEU A 193 4.84 -0.48 -7.25
CA LEU A 193 4.06 -1.32 -6.33
C LEU A 193 4.04 -2.79 -6.77
N ASP A 194 3.88 -3.05 -8.06
CA ASP A 194 3.86 -4.39 -8.67
C ASP A 194 5.23 -5.10 -8.57
N GLU A 195 6.35 -4.38 -8.72
CA GLU A 195 7.69 -4.92 -8.53
C GLU A 195 7.91 -5.36 -7.07
N TYR A 196 7.56 -4.48 -6.12
CA TYR A 196 7.68 -4.81 -4.70
C TYR A 196 6.78 -5.97 -4.32
N ALA A 197 5.54 -5.95 -4.78
CA ALA A 197 4.56 -7.00 -4.52
C ALA A 197 5.04 -8.35 -5.08
N ALA A 198 5.55 -8.38 -6.31
CA ALA A 198 6.11 -9.58 -6.91
C ALA A 198 7.28 -10.14 -6.10
N GLY A 199 8.23 -9.29 -5.69
CA GLY A 199 9.35 -9.67 -4.82
C GLY A 199 8.91 -10.18 -3.44
N ALA A 200 7.79 -9.68 -2.93
CA ALA A 200 7.21 -10.06 -1.63
C ALA A 200 6.23 -11.26 -1.72
N GLY A 201 5.95 -11.77 -2.93
CA GLY A 201 4.97 -12.83 -3.17
C GLY A 201 3.53 -12.41 -2.83
N ILE A 202 3.17 -11.15 -3.12
CA ILE A 202 1.84 -10.56 -2.94
C ILE A 202 1.23 -10.35 -4.33
N PRO A 203 -0.04 -10.70 -4.57
CA PRO A 203 -0.68 -10.39 -5.84
C PRO A 203 -0.82 -8.88 -6.02
N SER A 204 -0.60 -8.42 -7.24
CA SER A 204 -0.80 -7.04 -7.68
C SER A 204 -1.67 -7.01 -8.94
N LYS A 205 -2.07 -5.83 -9.36
CA LYS A 205 -2.90 -5.66 -10.56
C LYS A 205 -2.30 -6.37 -11.78
N PRO A 206 -3.14 -6.94 -12.65
CA PRO A 206 -2.67 -7.74 -13.79
C PRO A 206 -2.17 -6.90 -14.97
N SER A 207 -2.40 -5.60 -14.99
CA SER A 207 -2.08 -4.73 -16.13
C SER A 207 -1.12 -3.59 -15.75
N PRO A 208 -0.27 -3.14 -16.70
CA PRO A 208 0.66 -2.04 -16.45
C PRO A 208 -0.07 -0.72 -16.13
N ALA A 209 0.44 0.04 -15.15
CA ALA A 209 -0.11 1.34 -14.75
C ALA A 209 -0.25 2.36 -15.90
N LYS A 210 0.53 2.21 -16.99
CA LYS A 210 0.46 3.10 -18.16
C LYS A 210 -0.82 2.99 -18.98
N GLU A 211 -1.60 1.94 -18.81
CA GLU A 211 -2.85 1.71 -19.56
C GLU A 211 -4.07 2.37 -18.92
N ILE A 212 -4.02 2.66 -17.63
CA ILE A 212 -5.15 3.22 -16.87
C ILE A 212 -5.68 4.52 -17.47
N GLY A 213 -4.79 5.46 -17.82
CA GLY A 213 -5.20 6.71 -18.45
C GLY A 213 -6.00 6.48 -19.74
N LYS A 214 -5.67 5.44 -20.53
CA LYS A 214 -6.41 5.07 -21.73
C LYS A 214 -7.75 4.43 -21.40
N LEU A 215 -7.83 3.61 -20.34
CA LEU A 215 -9.09 3.02 -19.89
C LEU A 215 -10.06 4.09 -19.40
N VAL A 216 -9.58 5.07 -18.64
CA VAL A 216 -10.39 6.22 -18.21
C VAL A 216 -10.87 7.04 -19.41
N GLU A 217 -9.98 7.35 -20.36
CA GLU A 217 -10.32 8.08 -21.59
C GLU A 217 -11.31 7.30 -22.48
N ALA A 218 -11.28 5.96 -22.44
CA ALA A 218 -12.22 5.09 -23.15
C ALA A 218 -13.55 4.85 -22.40
N GLY A 219 -13.66 5.30 -21.14
CA GLY A 219 -14.84 5.05 -20.32
C GLY A 219 -14.96 3.63 -19.74
N GLU A 220 -13.85 2.87 -19.75
CA GLU A 220 -13.78 1.49 -19.25
C GLU A 220 -13.64 1.45 -17.71
N PHE A 221 -14.62 2.06 -17.04
CA PHE A 221 -14.53 2.26 -15.58
C PHE A 221 -14.61 0.98 -14.75
N ASP A 222 -15.18 -0.09 -15.24
CA ASP A 222 -15.16 -1.41 -14.56
C ASP A 222 -13.72 -1.92 -14.40
N LEU A 223 -12.87 -1.72 -15.43
CA LEU A 223 -11.47 -2.09 -15.37
C LEU A 223 -10.68 -1.14 -14.47
N VAL A 224 -10.97 0.16 -14.53
CA VAL A 224 -10.35 1.16 -13.64
C VAL A 224 -10.67 0.87 -12.17
N HIS A 225 -11.92 0.50 -11.88
CA HIS A 225 -12.38 0.09 -10.56
C HIS A 225 -11.59 -1.11 -10.03
N ASP A 226 -11.45 -2.18 -10.80
CA ASP A 226 -10.70 -3.38 -10.39
C ASP A 226 -9.21 -3.07 -10.19
N HIS A 227 -8.65 -2.13 -10.96
CA HIS A 227 -7.25 -1.71 -10.83
C HIS A 227 -6.98 -0.95 -9.52
N VAL A 228 -7.73 0.11 -9.26
CA VAL A 228 -7.50 0.92 -8.06
C VAL A 228 -7.83 0.14 -6.79
N LEU A 229 -8.80 -0.78 -6.83
CA LEU A 229 -9.07 -1.73 -5.76
C LEU A 229 -7.87 -2.66 -5.53
N ALA A 230 -7.30 -3.24 -6.60
CA ALA A 230 -6.15 -4.13 -6.51
C ALA A 230 -4.95 -3.45 -5.85
N ASP A 231 -4.66 -2.19 -6.20
CA ASP A 231 -3.55 -1.43 -5.62
C ASP A 231 -3.76 -1.16 -4.12
N VAL A 232 -4.98 -0.84 -3.69
CA VAL A 232 -5.32 -0.68 -2.26
C VAL A 232 -5.19 -1.99 -1.50
N LEU A 233 -5.67 -3.12 -2.04
CA LEU A 233 -5.55 -4.42 -1.40
C LEU A 233 -4.08 -4.84 -1.25
N THR A 234 -3.29 -4.67 -2.31
CA THR A 234 -1.86 -4.96 -2.32
C THR A 234 -1.12 -4.11 -1.29
N THR A 235 -1.37 -2.80 -1.29
CA THR A 235 -0.77 -1.83 -0.36
C THR A 235 -1.17 -2.13 1.08
N SER A 236 -2.41 -2.57 1.34
CA SER A 236 -2.88 -2.95 2.67
C SER A 236 -2.12 -4.16 3.23
N ILE A 237 -1.83 -5.15 2.41
CA ILE A 237 -1.03 -6.30 2.83
C ILE A 237 0.42 -5.88 3.13
N ILE A 238 1.00 -5.02 2.30
CA ILE A 238 2.35 -4.48 2.53
C ILE A 238 2.38 -3.66 3.82
N ALA A 239 1.38 -2.79 4.04
CA ALA A 239 1.25 -2.00 5.26
C ALA A 239 1.21 -2.88 6.51
N MET A 240 0.35 -3.90 6.54
CA MET A 240 0.27 -4.83 7.66
C MET A 240 1.61 -5.53 7.93
N ARG A 241 2.29 -6.00 6.88
CA ARG A 241 3.60 -6.66 7.03
C ARG A 241 4.67 -5.70 7.54
N TRP A 242 4.70 -4.48 7.01
CA TRP A 242 5.64 -3.44 7.42
C TRP A 242 5.43 -3.01 8.86
N LEU A 243 4.20 -2.68 9.25
CA LEU A 243 3.85 -2.24 10.60
C LEU A 243 4.10 -3.34 11.64
N ALA A 244 3.77 -4.59 11.30
CA ALA A 244 4.04 -5.73 12.16
C ALA A 244 5.56 -5.98 12.31
N ALA A 245 6.34 -5.85 11.23
CA ALA A 245 7.80 -5.98 11.29
C ALA A 245 8.45 -4.88 12.14
N LYS A 246 7.87 -3.67 12.18
CA LYS A 246 8.28 -2.59 13.08
C LYS A 246 7.85 -2.79 14.53
N GLY A 247 6.94 -3.74 14.80
CA GLY A 247 6.34 -3.91 16.12
C GLY A 247 5.27 -2.87 16.48
N GLU A 248 4.77 -2.10 15.50
CA GLU A 248 3.71 -1.10 15.72
C GLU A 248 2.32 -1.74 15.86
N ILE A 249 2.10 -2.88 15.24
CA ILE A 249 0.87 -3.65 15.33
C ILE A 249 1.15 -5.13 15.61
N SER A 250 0.18 -5.82 16.20
CA SER A 250 0.15 -7.28 16.21
C SER A 250 -0.75 -7.76 15.07
N CYS A 251 -0.22 -8.56 14.16
CA CYS A 251 -1.01 -9.08 13.03
C CYS A 251 -0.54 -10.48 12.63
N ASP A 252 -1.48 -11.45 12.66
CA ASP A 252 -1.26 -12.75 12.04
C ASP A 252 -1.33 -12.60 10.51
N ARG A 253 -0.22 -12.90 9.84
CA ARG A 253 -0.05 -12.70 8.41
C ARG A 253 -1.13 -13.37 7.56
N GLY A 254 -1.45 -14.62 7.87
CA GLY A 254 -2.44 -15.39 7.11
C GLY A 254 -3.88 -14.98 7.43
N ARG A 255 -4.18 -14.76 8.72
CA ARG A 255 -5.51 -14.33 9.14
C ARG A 255 -5.81 -12.89 8.70
N GLY A 256 -4.82 -11.98 8.77
CA GLY A 256 -4.96 -10.63 8.28
C GLY A 256 -5.24 -10.59 6.76
N ALA A 257 -4.49 -11.39 5.97
CA ALA A 257 -4.74 -11.49 4.53
C ALA A 257 -6.14 -12.04 4.22
N MET A 258 -6.61 -13.03 4.99
CA MET A 258 -7.98 -13.56 4.83
C MET A 258 -9.03 -12.54 5.21
N ALA A 259 -8.84 -11.77 6.30
CA ALA A 259 -9.79 -10.73 6.71
C ALA A 259 -9.98 -9.68 5.60
N VAL A 260 -8.87 -9.19 5.03
CA VAL A 260 -8.92 -8.28 3.86
C VAL A 260 -9.67 -8.93 2.69
N SER A 261 -9.33 -10.19 2.37
CA SER A 261 -9.95 -10.90 1.25
C SER A 261 -11.46 -11.10 1.43
N ASP A 262 -11.89 -11.52 2.62
CA ASP A 262 -13.30 -11.87 2.85
C ASP A 262 -14.19 -10.63 2.86
N VAL A 263 -13.76 -9.55 3.52
CA VAL A 263 -14.49 -8.27 3.54
C VAL A 263 -14.56 -7.66 2.14
N SER A 264 -13.44 -7.67 1.40
CA SER A 264 -13.41 -7.13 0.03
C SER A 264 -14.24 -7.93 -0.94
N ALA A 265 -14.23 -9.28 -0.86
CA ALA A 265 -15.05 -10.14 -1.71
C ALA A 265 -16.55 -10.03 -1.40
N ALA A 266 -16.91 -9.69 -0.17
CA ALA A 266 -18.31 -9.40 0.18
C ALA A 266 -18.78 -8.06 -0.39
N ALA A 267 -17.89 -7.04 -0.41
CA ALA A 267 -18.19 -5.72 -0.98
C ALA A 267 -18.18 -5.72 -2.51
N PHE A 268 -17.28 -6.47 -3.14
CA PHE A 268 -17.08 -6.52 -4.60
C PHE A 268 -17.06 -7.96 -5.12
N PRO A 269 -18.23 -8.65 -5.14
CA PRO A 269 -18.30 -10.06 -5.52
C PRO A 269 -17.92 -10.32 -6.99
N ASP A 270 -18.07 -9.32 -7.86
CA ASP A 270 -17.81 -9.40 -9.30
C ASP A 270 -16.36 -9.03 -9.67
N SER A 271 -15.52 -8.63 -8.72
CA SER A 271 -14.12 -8.30 -8.99
C SER A 271 -13.34 -9.52 -9.47
N LYS A 272 -12.80 -9.42 -10.68
CA LYS A 272 -11.98 -10.48 -11.29
C LYS A 272 -10.65 -10.64 -10.57
N PHE A 273 -10.07 -9.54 -10.11
CA PHE A 273 -8.83 -9.58 -9.35
C PHE A 273 -9.01 -10.33 -8.01
N LEU A 274 -10.09 -10.02 -7.28
CA LEU A 274 -10.39 -10.72 -6.03
C LEU A 274 -10.62 -12.21 -6.25
N ALA A 275 -11.48 -12.57 -7.20
CA ALA A 275 -11.84 -13.96 -7.44
C ALA A 275 -10.68 -14.80 -7.99
N GLY A 276 -9.93 -14.26 -8.95
CA GLY A 276 -8.88 -14.99 -9.67
C GLY A 276 -7.51 -14.99 -9.01
N ASN A 277 -7.16 -13.92 -8.29
CA ASN A 277 -5.80 -13.70 -7.81
C ASN A 277 -5.71 -13.57 -6.29
N PHE A 278 -6.40 -12.59 -5.72
CA PHE A 278 -6.17 -12.21 -4.33
C PHE A 278 -6.72 -13.25 -3.33
N ARG A 279 -7.94 -13.72 -3.53
CA ARG A 279 -8.56 -14.70 -2.61
C ARG A 279 -7.88 -16.08 -2.62
N PRO A 280 -7.49 -16.67 -3.75
CA PRO A 280 -6.67 -17.89 -3.79
C PRO A 280 -5.35 -17.71 -3.03
N TRP A 281 -4.66 -16.59 -3.28
CA TRP A 281 -3.42 -16.28 -2.59
C TRP A 281 -3.60 -16.12 -1.07
N ALA A 282 -4.63 -15.41 -0.61
CA ALA A 282 -4.90 -15.23 0.82
C ALA A 282 -5.16 -16.57 1.54
N ARG A 283 -5.86 -17.50 0.88
CA ARG A 283 -6.06 -18.86 1.39
C ARG A 283 -4.74 -19.63 1.52
N ASP A 284 -3.84 -19.46 0.58
CA ASP A 284 -2.53 -20.10 0.63
C ASP A 284 -1.64 -19.48 1.72
N GLU A 285 -1.68 -18.15 1.91
CA GLU A 285 -1.01 -17.50 3.04
C GLU A 285 -1.53 -18.00 4.38
N LEU A 286 -2.84 -18.19 4.53
CA LEU A 286 -3.43 -18.76 5.75
C LEU A 286 -2.97 -20.21 5.99
N ARG A 287 -2.88 -21.03 4.94
CA ARG A 287 -2.36 -22.41 5.05
C ARG A 287 -0.90 -22.39 5.49
N ARG A 288 -0.07 -21.55 4.88
CA ARG A 288 1.36 -21.41 5.21
C ARG A 288 1.56 -20.95 6.65
N SER A 289 0.77 -19.97 7.13
CA SER A 289 0.89 -19.51 8.51
C SER A 289 0.53 -20.59 9.53
N ARG A 290 -0.44 -21.44 9.23
CA ARG A 290 -0.82 -22.59 10.08
C ARG A 290 0.24 -23.68 10.13
N LEU A 291 1.07 -23.81 9.10
CA LEU A 291 2.17 -24.80 9.01
C LEU A 291 3.48 -24.24 9.59
N ALA A 292 3.62 -22.94 9.71
CA ALA A 292 4.80 -22.30 10.29
C ALA A 292 4.97 -22.74 11.74
N GLY A 293 6.15 -23.25 12.07
CA GLY A 293 6.47 -23.75 13.42
C GLY A 293 6.07 -25.21 13.71
N ARG A 294 5.46 -25.91 12.78
CA ARG A 294 5.27 -27.36 12.91
C ARG A 294 6.52 -28.09 12.43
N VAL A 295 7.29 -28.62 13.35
CA VAL A 295 8.40 -29.52 13.05
C VAL A 295 7.81 -30.92 12.88
N TYR A 296 7.82 -31.46 11.67
CA TYR A 296 7.54 -32.87 11.46
C TYR A 296 8.76 -33.66 11.93
N ARG A 297 8.65 -34.41 13.02
CA ARG A 297 9.57 -35.52 13.32
C ARG A 297 9.30 -36.60 12.27
N ILE A 298 10.29 -36.90 11.45
CA ILE A 298 10.30 -38.12 10.68
C ILE A 298 10.51 -39.21 11.74
N GLU A 299 9.49 -40.05 11.96
CA GLU A 299 9.71 -41.29 12.71
C GLU A 299 10.72 -42.14 11.92
N GLU A 300 11.86 -42.40 12.53
CA GLU A 300 12.82 -43.34 11.95
C GLU A 300 12.07 -44.65 11.75
N ILE A 301 11.90 -45.05 10.49
CA ILE A 301 11.39 -46.35 10.13
C ILE A 301 12.50 -47.34 10.52
N ALA A 302 12.28 -48.06 11.60
CA ALA A 302 13.13 -49.16 12.06
C ALA A 302 12.96 -50.39 11.19
#